data_7bfd6c709ba70a11c35cf17b42ba9dc7
#
_entry.id   7bfd6c709ba70a11c35cf17b42ba9dc7
#
_cell.length_a   1.000
_cell.length_b   1.000
_cell.length_c   1.000
_cell.angle_alpha   90.00
_cell.angle_beta   90.00
_cell.angle_gamma   90.00
#
_symmetry.space_group_name_H-M   'P 1'
#
loop_
_entity.id
_entity.type
_entity.pdbx_description
1 polymer ?
#
loop_
_entity_poly.entity_id
_entity_poly.type
_entity_poly.pdbx_seq_one_letter_code
_entity_poly.pdbx_strand_id
1 'polypeptide(L)'
;MRIMITGAGGFMGRNLSETLREGRPEDELALMDLGTPREALVAAAAEADFVFHLAGVNRPEDPDDFMRGNGDFTLELTALLERGKKPPVVLASSIQAALDNPYGASKRAAEDAVAAYARRCGTRAYLYRLPNVFGKWSRPNYNSVVATFCHNIARGLPITVNDPAAQVPLVYIDDVAAEFMRALEGVSLPDAEGRYAVTPEYRITVGELAATLGRFRDMRDRLECPDQSDPLTAKLYATYLSFLPPEDFARPTVAHADARGSFTELLHLGGHGQVSVNVSRPHITKGEHWHHTKHEKFVVLSGEGVIRFRKPGDATVISYRVSGGAPQVVDIPPGYTHNIENTGDTDMITLMWANECFDPARPDTIRLPVQPSKEEAK
;
A
#
# COMPACT_ATOMS: atom_id res chain seq x y z
N MET A 1 -24.22 7.27 16.26
CA MET A 1 -24.37 5.96 16.93
C MET A 1 -23.29 5.81 18.00
N ARG A 2 -23.50 4.95 18.98
CA ARG A 2 -22.44 4.53 19.91
C ARG A 2 -21.90 3.16 19.50
N ILE A 3 -20.67 3.14 18.99
CA ILE A 3 -20.03 1.93 18.44
C ILE A 3 -19.01 1.42 19.46
N MET A 4 -19.21 0.21 19.94
CA MET A 4 -18.28 -0.45 20.87
C MET A 4 -17.28 -1.30 20.08
N ILE A 5 -15.98 -1.16 20.38
CA ILE A 5 -14.91 -1.96 19.77
C ILE A 5 -14.11 -2.63 20.88
N THR A 6 -14.15 -3.96 20.97
CA THR A 6 -13.26 -4.70 21.87
C THR A 6 -11.97 -5.08 21.15
N GLY A 7 -10.83 -5.08 21.85
CA GLY A 7 -9.51 -5.24 21.23
C GLY A 7 -9.11 -4.03 20.38
N ALA A 8 -9.56 -2.84 20.78
CA ALA A 8 -9.37 -1.59 20.06
C ALA A 8 -7.91 -1.20 19.85
N GLY A 9 -7.02 -1.53 20.80
CA GLY A 9 -5.57 -1.32 20.69
C GLY A 9 -4.84 -2.36 19.85
N GLY A 10 -5.51 -3.44 19.46
CA GLY A 10 -4.98 -4.48 18.60
C GLY A 10 -4.85 -4.04 17.15
N PHE A 11 -4.24 -4.90 16.31
CA PHE A 11 -4.00 -4.62 14.89
C PHE A 11 -5.28 -4.22 14.12
N MET A 12 -6.31 -5.06 14.17
CA MET A 12 -7.59 -4.78 13.49
C MET A 12 -8.34 -3.62 14.14
N GLY A 13 -8.35 -3.58 15.49
CA GLY A 13 -9.05 -2.53 16.24
C GLY A 13 -8.52 -1.12 15.95
N ARG A 14 -7.20 -0.95 15.89
CA ARG A 14 -6.58 0.35 15.53
C ARG A 14 -6.96 0.78 14.12
N ASN A 15 -6.84 -0.11 13.12
CA ASN A 15 -7.20 0.21 11.74
C ASN A 15 -8.68 0.58 11.61
N LEU A 16 -9.58 -0.22 12.20
CA LEU A 16 -11.01 0.05 12.17
C LEU A 16 -11.37 1.35 12.89
N SER A 17 -10.73 1.62 14.04
CA SER A 17 -10.99 2.86 14.78
C SER A 17 -10.65 4.11 13.97
N GLU A 18 -9.53 4.10 13.23
CA GLU A 18 -9.18 5.22 12.33
C GLU A 18 -10.15 5.33 11.15
N THR A 19 -10.50 4.19 10.51
CA THR A 19 -11.49 4.18 9.42
C THR A 19 -12.85 4.76 9.87
N LEU A 20 -13.29 4.41 11.09
CA LEU A 20 -14.53 4.96 11.65
C LEU A 20 -14.42 6.45 11.95
N ARG A 21 -13.29 6.93 12.51
CA ARG A 21 -13.09 8.36 12.77
C ARG A 21 -13.11 9.21 11.51
N GLU A 22 -12.55 8.66 10.41
CA GLU A 22 -12.55 9.34 9.11
C GLU A 22 -13.90 9.30 8.41
N GLY A 23 -14.53 8.11 8.35
CA GLY A 23 -15.75 7.90 7.59
C GLY A 23 -17.04 8.27 8.33
N ARG A 24 -17.01 8.33 9.68
CA ARG A 24 -18.16 8.52 10.54
C ARG A 24 -17.84 9.38 11.78
N PRO A 25 -17.35 10.61 11.59
CA PRO A 25 -16.86 11.47 12.67
C PRO A 25 -17.95 11.85 13.70
N GLU A 26 -19.23 11.68 13.36
CA GLU A 26 -20.38 11.93 14.24
C GLU A 26 -20.68 10.77 15.19
N ASP A 27 -20.07 9.59 15.00
CA ASP A 27 -20.31 8.43 15.85
C ASP A 27 -19.37 8.42 17.07
N GLU A 28 -19.91 8.04 18.21
CA GLU A 28 -19.13 7.87 19.45
C GLU A 28 -18.49 6.49 19.49
N LEU A 29 -17.17 6.42 19.62
CA LEU A 29 -16.41 5.17 19.73
C LEU A 29 -16.12 4.81 21.20
N ALA A 30 -16.68 3.71 21.67
CA ALA A 30 -16.35 3.12 22.98
C ALA A 30 -15.24 2.06 22.78
N LEU A 31 -13.99 2.46 23.00
CA LEU A 31 -12.80 1.63 22.76
C LEU A 31 -12.45 0.80 24.01
N MET A 32 -12.54 -0.52 23.91
CA MET A 32 -12.32 -1.47 25.01
C MET A 32 -11.08 -2.34 24.72
N ASP A 33 -10.21 -2.48 25.73
CA ASP A 33 -9.00 -3.31 25.64
C ASP A 33 -8.70 -4.00 26.97
N LEU A 34 -7.63 -4.81 27.07
CA LEU A 34 -7.25 -5.57 28.26
C LEU A 34 -7.13 -4.73 29.54
N GLY A 35 -6.73 -3.45 29.44
CA GLY A 35 -6.64 -2.54 30.57
C GLY A 35 -7.94 -1.81 30.92
N THR A 36 -9.03 -2.06 30.21
CA THR A 36 -10.30 -1.37 30.44
C THR A 36 -10.96 -1.85 31.73
N PRO A 37 -11.31 -0.94 32.69
CA PRO A 37 -12.03 -1.33 33.89
C PRO A 37 -13.36 -2.02 33.56
N ARG A 38 -13.74 -3.02 34.38
CA ARG A 38 -14.98 -3.79 34.15
C ARG A 38 -16.23 -2.90 34.12
N GLU A 39 -16.27 -1.86 34.95
CA GLU A 39 -17.38 -0.91 35.00
C GLU A 39 -17.55 -0.16 33.69
N ALA A 40 -16.44 0.20 33.02
CA ALA A 40 -16.46 0.87 31.71
C ALA A 40 -16.94 -0.11 30.62
N LEU A 41 -16.52 -1.38 30.65
CA LEU A 41 -17.03 -2.42 29.76
C LEU A 41 -18.53 -2.60 29.90
N VAL A 42 -19.05 -2.70 31.14
CA VAL A 42 -20.49 -2.83 31.42
C VAL A 42 -21.25 -1.61 30.93
N ALA A 43 -20.77 -0.40 31.20
CA ALA A 43 -21.41 0.84 30.76
C ALA A 43 -21.42 0.95 29.21
N ALA A 44 -20.33 0.60 28.53
CA ALA A 44 -20.25 0.62 27.09
C ALA A 44 -21.21 -0.42 26.46
N ALA A 45 -21.27 -1.64 27.01
CA ALA A 45 -22.14 -2.69 26.53
C ALA A 45 -23.63 -2.35 26.68
N ALA A 46 -24.01 -1.63 27.76
CA ALA A 46 -25.38 -1.20 27.99
C ALA A 46 -25.89 -0.17 26.96
N GLU A 47 -24.99 0.68 26.47
CA GLU A 47 -25.31 1.81 25.59
C GLU A 47 -24.93 1.61 24.10
N ALA A 48 -24.26 0.50 23.75
CA ALA A 48 -23.84 0.23 22.41
C ALA A 48 -25.01 0.09 21.43
N ASP A 49 -24.92 0.74 20.30
CA ASP A 49 -25.83 0.60 19.15
C ASP A 49 -25.29 -0.44 18.14
N PHE A 50 -23.98 -0.66 18.14
CA PHE A 50 -23.29 -1.66 17.32
C PHE A 50 -21.99 -2.11 18.01
N VAL A 51 -21.57 -3.36 17.82
CA VAL A 51 -20.37 -3.93 18.44
C VAL A 51 -19.46 -4.57 17.43
N PHE A 52 -18.19 -4.16 17.42
CA PHE A 52 -17.10 -4.90 16.77
C PHE A 52 -16.32 -5.67 17.85
N HIS A 53 -16.51 -6.96 17.89
CA HIS A 53 -15.80 -7.85 18.81
C HIS A 53 -14.54 -8.40 18.14
N LEU A 54 -13.41 -7.65 18.32
CA LEU A 54 -12.11 -7.94 17.72
C LEU A 54 -11.10 -8.45 18.75
N ALA A 55 -11.42 -8.40 20.04
CA ALA A 55 -10.61 -8.97 21.10
C ALA A 55 -10.43 -10.47 20.90
N GLY A 56 -9.22 -10.96 21.16
CA GLY A 56 -8.95 -12.37 21.12
C GLY A 56 -7.48 -12.68 21.42
N VAL A 57 -7.25 -13.85 21.98
CA VAL A 57 -5.94 -14.40 22.31
C VAL A 57 -5.50 -15.35 21.20
N ASN A 58 -4.30 -15.11 20.63
CA ASN A 58 -3.79 -15.86 19.49
C ASN A 58 -2.52 -16.69 19.80
N ARG A 59 -1.73 -16.30 20.79
CA ARG A 59 -0.50 -16.98 21.24
C ARG A 59 -0.32 -16.83 22.74
N PRO A 60 -1.10 -17.52 23.55
CA PRO A 60 -0.92 -17.53 24.99
C PRO A 60 0.25 -18.44 25.38
N GLU A 61 0.78 -18.22 26.57
CA GLU A 61 1.74 -19.14 27.21
C GLU A 61 1.02 -20.39 27.73
N ASP A 62 -0.17 -20.21 28.31
CA ASP A 62 -1.06 -21.29 28.77
C ASP A 62 -2.15 -21.57 27.71
N PRO A 63 -2.27 -22.81 27.19
CA PRO A 63 -3.32 -23.15 26.23
C PRO A 63 -4.75 -22.88 26.69
N ASP A 64 -5.01 -22.90 28.01
CA ASP A 64 -6.33 -22.58 28.58
C ASP A 64 -6.73 -21.12 28.38
N ASP A 65 -5.77 -20.23 28.18
CA ASP A 65 -6.03 -18.83 27.87
C ASP A 65 -6.72 -18.63 26.52
N PHE A 66 -6.62 -19.59 25.60
CA PHE A 66 -7.44 -19.55 24.38
C PHE A 66 -8.93 -19.54 24.72
N MET A 67 -9.36 -20.46 25.58
CA MET A 67 -10.79 -20.53 25.94
C MET A 67 -11.19 -19.33 26.78
N ARG A 68 -10.39 -18.97 27.78
CA ARG A 68 -10.65 -17.79 28.66
C ARG A 68 -10.77 -16.50 27.86
N GLY A 69 -9.80 -16.24 26.95
CA GLY A 69 -9.72 -14.99 26.20
C GLY A 69 -10.62 -14.91 24.96
N ASN A 70 -11.02 -16.04 24.38
CA ASN A 70 -11.90 -16.06 23.21
C ASN A 70 -13.33 -16.50 23.59
N GLY A 71 -13.52 -17.72 24.09
CA GLY A 71 -14.84 -18.30 24.38
C GLY A 71 -15.53 -17.62 25.55
N ASP A 72 -14.91 -17.67 26.75
CA ASP A 72 -15.53 -17.19 28.00
C ASP A 72 -15.76 -15.68 27.98
N PHE A 73 -14.78 -14.90 27.47
CA PHE A 73 -14.95 -13.45 27.33
C PHE A 73 -16.10 -13.10 26.36
N THR A 74 -16.27 -13.85 25.26
CA THR A 74 -17.38 -13.64 24.33
C THR A 74 -18.72 -13.97 24.99
N LEU A 75 -18.80 -15.04 25.81
CA LEU A 75 -19.99 -15.36 26.60
C LEU A 75 -20.33 -14.24 27.60
N GLU A 76 -19.34 -13.71 28.33
CA GLU A 76 -19.54 -12.57 29.23
C GLU A 76 -20.03 -11.34 28.47
N LEU A 77 -19.36 -10.96 27.36
CA LEU A 77 -19.75 -9.81 26.55
C LEU A 77 -21.19 -9.92 26.06
N THR A 78 -21.56 -11.07 25.48
CA THR A 78 -22.93 -11.28 24.95
C THR A 78 -23.97 -11.20 26.07
N ALA A 79 -23.68 -11.68 27.28
CA ALA A 79 -24.56 -11.55 28.44
C ALA A 79 -24.73 -10.09 28.91
N LEU A 80 -23.72 -9.26 28.77
CA LEU A 80 -23.81 -7.82 29.04
C LEU A 80 -24.66 -7.10 27.99
N LEU A 81 -24.43 -7.39 26.69
CA LEU A 81 -25.19 -6.82 25.58
C LEU A 81 -26.67 -7.20 25.63
N GLU A 82 -27.00 -8.41 26.09
CA GLU A 82 -28.38 -8.88 26.25
C GLU A 82 -29.18 -8.05 27.28
N ARG A 83 -28.51 -7.47 28.29
CA ARG A 83 -29.09 -6.58 29.30
C ARG A 83 -29.24 -5.15 28.84
N GLY A 84 -28.51 -4.74 27.77
CA GLY A 84 -28.54 -3.40 27.17
C GLY A 84 -29.49 -3.31 25.98
N LYS A 85 -29.08 -2.57 24.96
CA LYS A 85 -29.85 -2.29 23.73
C LYS A 85 -29.90 -3.49 22.76
N LYS A 86 -29.20 -4.57 23.02
CA LYS A 86 -29.11 -5.77 22.17
C LYS A 86 -28.61 -5.48 20.75
N PRO A 87 -27.45 -4.81 20.60
CA PRO A 87 -26.93 -4.38 19.31
C PRO A 87 -26.55 -5.55 18.41
N PRO A 88 -26.45 -5.33 17.07
CA PRO A 88 -25.74 -6.24 16.18
C PRO A 88 -24.28 -6.37 16.57
N VAL A 89 -23.70 -7.57 16.30
CA VAL A 89 -22.31 -7.88 16.65
C VAL A 89 -21.56 -8.40 15.42
N VAL A 90 -20.44 -7.76 15.08
CA VAL A 90 -19.41 -8.30 14.20
C VAL A 90 -18.41 -9.07 15.08
N LEU A 91 -18.15 -10.32 14.75
CA LEU A 91 -17.13 -11.16 15.38
C LEU A 91 -15.98 -11.42 14.40
N ALA A 92 -14.77 -11.01 14.77
CA ALA A 92 -13.54 -11.44 14.08
C ALA A 92 -13.15 -12.85 14.53
N SER A 93 -13.67 -13.87 13.86
CA SER A 93 -13.28 -15.26 14.01
C SER A 93 -12.08 -15.60 13.10
N SER A 94 -11.78 -16.86 12.91
CA SER A 94 -10.65 -17.35 12.12
C SER A 94 -11.04 -18.56 11.28
N ILE A 95 -10.41 -18.71 10.10
CA ILE A 95 -10.50 -19.96 9.33
C ILE A 95 -10.08 -21.17 10.16
N GLN A 96 -9.25 -21.01 11.19
CA GLN A 96 -8.86 -22.06 12.11
C GLN A 96 -10.02 -22.56 12.99
N ALA A 97 -11.13 -21.84 13.08
CA ALA A 97 -12.35 -22.35 13.72
C ALA A 97 -12.87 -23.68 13.09
N ALA A 98 -12.46 -23.98 11.85
CA ALA A 98 -12.74 -25.26 11.21
C ALA A 98 -11.82 -26.41 11.66
N LEU A 99 -10.71 -26.11 12.35
CA LEU A 99 -9.69 -27.09 12.74
C LEU A 99 -9.93 -27.64 14.15
N ASP A 100 -9.49 -28.88 14.38
CA ASP A 100 -9.54 -29.50 15.70
C ASP A 100 -8.25 -29.23 16.49
N ASN A 101 -8.16 -28.02 17.04
CA ASN A 101 -7.08 -27.57 17.92
C ASN A 101 -7.64 -26.59 18.98
N PRO A 102 -6.92 -26.32 20.10
CA PRO A 102 -7.40 -25.46 21.18
C PRO A 102 -7.84 -24.07 20.72
N TYR A 103 -7.09 -23.45 19.81
CA TYR A 103 -7.43 -22.14 19.25
C TYR A 103 -8.72 -22.21 18.41
N GLY A 104 -8.83 -23.19 17.51
CA GLY A 104 -10.03 -23.42 16.70
C GLY A 104 -11.28 -23.67 17.56
N ALA A 105 -11.13 -24.48 18.60
CA ALA A 105 -12.22 -24.77 19.56
C ALA A 105 -12.69 -23.49 20.28
N SER A 106 -11.75 -22.63 20.73
CA SER A 106 -12.08 -21.37 21.39
C SER A 106 -12.76 -20.36 20.45
N LYS A 107 -12.39 -20.34 19.17
CA LYS A 107 -13.05 -19.49 18.16
C LYS A 107 -14.46 -20.02 17.82
N ARG A 108 -14.66 -21.34 17.73
CA ARG A 108 -16.01 -21.92 17.59
C ARG A 108 -16.91 -21.56 18.78
N ALA A 109 -16.41 -21.67 20.01
CA ALA A 109 -17.16 -21.30 21.20
C ALA A 109 -17.60 -19.83 21.16
N ALA A 110 -16.73 -18.92 20.67
CA ALA A 110 -17.08 -17.51 20.47
C ALA A 110 -18.15 -17.33 19.37
N GLU A 111 -18.05 -18.05 18.22
CA GLU A 111 -19.07 -18.04 17.16
C GLU A 111 -20.43 -18.51 17.70
N ASP A 112 -20.45 -19.60 18.45
CA ASP A 112 -21.67 -20.17 19.05
C ASP A 112 -22.32 -19.20 20.05
N ALA A 113 -21.51 -18.53 20.88
CA ALA A 113 -21.99 -17.54 21.85
C ALA A 113 -22.66 -16.34 21.15
N VAL A 114 -22.02 -15.76 20.12
CA VAL A 114 -22.58 -14.63 19.36
C VAL A 114 -23.82 -15.05 18.57
N ALA A 115 -23.80 -16.22 17.93
CA ALA A 115 -24.95 -16.73 17.21
C ALA A 115 -26.15 -17.02 18.13
N ALA A 116 -25.90 -17.59 19.32
CA ALA A 116 -26.94 -17.81 20.32
C ALA A 116 -27.53 -16.49 20.87
N TYR A 117 -26.67 -15.50 21.13
CA TYR A 117 -27.10 -14.15 21.52
C TYR A 117 -27.99 -13.53 20.44
N ALA A 118 -27.57 -13.56 19.17
CA ALA A 118 -28.34 -12.98 18.08
C ALA A 118 -29.74 -13.61 17.95
N ARG A 119 -29.81 -14.95 18.08
CA ARG A 119 -31.11 -15.67 18.07
C ARG A 119 -32.00 -15.28 19.26
N ARG A 120 -31.46 -15.22 20.50
CA ARG A 120 -32.23 -14.85 21.68
C ARG A 120 -32.74 -13.42 21.64
N CYS A 121 -31.94 -12.50 21.12
CA CYS A 121 -32.24 -11.06 21.10
C CYS A 121 -32.96 -10.59 19.83
N GLY A 122 -33.09 -11.45 18.80
CA GLY A 122 -33.65 -11.04 17.51
C GLY A 122 -32.80 -10.00 16.77
N THR A 123 -31.47 -10.04 16.98
CA THR A 123 -30.51 -9.11 16.35
C THR A 123 -29.60 -9.85 15.35
N ARG A 124 -28.66 -9.12 14.72
CA ARG A 124 -27.76 -9.72 13.73
C ARG A 124 -26.41 -10.10 14.33
N ALA A 125 -25.86 -11.25 13.87
CA ALA A 125 -24.49 -11.68 14.08
C ALA A 125 -23.77 -11.69 12.72
N TYR A 126 -22.65 -10.98 12.63
CA TYR A 126 -21.78 -10.98 11.47
C TYR A 126 -20.52 -11.77 11.81
N LEU A 127 -20.48 -13.05 11.42
CA LEU A 127 -19.39 -13.97 11.77
C LEU A 127 -18.38 -14.04 10.62
N TYR A 128 -17.18 -13.47 10.82
CA TYR A 128 -16.11 -13.48 9.83
C TYR A 128 -15.02 -14.47 10.21
N ARG A 129 -14.88 -15.58 9.47
CA ARG A 129 -13.72 -16.48 9.58
C ARG A 129 -12.57 -15.95 8.75
N LEU A 130 -11.84 -14.99 9.32
CA LEU A 130 -10.75 -14.32 8.63
C LEU A 130 -9.56 -15.26 8.41
N PRO A 131 -8.94 -15.25 7.21
CA PRO A 131 -7.64 -15.86 6.97
C PRO A 131 -6.52 -15.00 7.60
N ASN A 132 -5.28 -15.12 7.10
CA ASN A 132 -4.21 -14.27 7.62
C ASN A 132 -4.42 -12.82 7.17
N VAL A 133 -4.70 -11.94 8.11
CA VAL A 133 -4.84 -10.50 7.86
C VAL A 133 -3.46 -9.85 7.85
N PHE A 134 -3.18 -9.02 6.86
CA PHE A 134 -1.91 -8.28 6.75
C PHE A 134 -2.13 -6.80 6.46
N GLY A 135 -1.13 -5.98 6.77
CA GLY A 135 -1.17 -4.53 6.55
C GLY A 135 -0.41 -3.74 7.61
N LYS A 136 -0.52 -2.42 7.54
CA LYS A 136 0.10 -1.47 8.48
C LYS A 136 -0.30 -1.75 9.92
N TRP A 137 0.64 -1.54 10.87
CA TRP A 137 0.48 -1.70 12.33
C TRP A 137 0.29 -3.14 12.82
N SER A 138 0.42 -4.14 11.96
CA SER A 138 0.46 -5.53 12.39
C SER A 138 1.74 -5.79 13.21
N ARG A 139 1.60 -6.56 14.32
CA ARG A 139 2.74 -6.85 15.21
C ARG A 139 3.67 -7.90 14.59
N PRO A 140 4.95 -7.55 14.34
CA PRO A 140 5.94 -8.52 13.85
C PRO A 140 6.32 -9.52 14.94
N ASN A 141 6.84 -10.67 14.52
CA ASN A 141 7.30 -11.76 15.42
C ASN A 141 6.23 -12.25 16.41
N TYR A 142 4.96 -12.15 16.00
CA TYR A 142 3.83 -12.60 16.81
C TYR A 142 2.95 -13.60 16.04
N ASN A 143 2.02 -13.17 15.22
CA ASN A 143 1.06 -14.07 14.54
C ASN A 143 0.87 -13.79 13.03
N SER A 144 1.71 -12.97 12.44
CA SER A 144 1.64 -12.63 11.01
C SER A 144 2.98 -12.89 10.34
N VAL A 145 2.99 -13.83 9.40
CA VAL A 145 4.19 -14.09 8.57
C VAL A 145 4.56 -12.86 7.74
N VAL A 146 3.56 -12.16 7.18
CA VAL A 146 3.79 -10.93 6.39
C VAL A 146 4.46 -9.87 7.25
N ALA A 147 3.92 -9.57 8.44
CA ALA A 147 4.49 -8.56 9.34
C ALA A 147 5.92 -8.94 9.77
N THR A 148 6.14 -10.21 10.11
CA THR A 148 7.47 -10.72 10.51
C THR A 148 8.48 -10.56 9.38
N PHE A 149 8.12 -10.98 8.17
CA PHE A 149 9.01 -10.87 7.00
C PHE A 149 9.26 -9.41 6.63
N CYS A 150 8.23 -8.57 6.57
CA CYS A 150 8.39 -7.13 6.33
C CYS A 150 9.35 -6.48 7.33
N HIS A 151 9.13 -6.72 8.63
CA HIS A 151 9.96 -6.17 9.69
C HIS A 151 11.43 -6.61 9.59
N ASN A 152 11.64 -7.92 9.42
CA ASN A 152 12.99 -8.49 9.39
C ASN A 152 13.75 -8.06 8.13
N ILE A 153 13.12 -8.17 6.96
CA ILE A 153 13.74 -7.79 5.68
C ILE A 153 14.07 -6.30 5.66
N ALA A 154 13.17 -5.43 6.15
CA ALA A 154 13.42 -4.01 6.23
C ALA A 154 14.62 -3.63 7.12
N ARG A 155 15.03 -4.52 8.04
CA ARG A 155 16.17 -4.32 8.97
C ARG A 155 17.37 -5.20 8.65
N GLY A 156 17.34 -5.92 7.53
CA GLY A 156 18.43 -6.86 7.19
C GLY A 156 18.53 -8.05 8.14
N LEU A 157 17.46 -8.33 8.91
CA LEU A 157 17.42 -9.48 9.82
C LEU A 157 17.03 -10.76 9.06
N PRO A 158 17.46 -11.93 9.52
CA PRO A 158 17.12 -13.19 8.87
C PRO A 158 15.63 -13.51 8.97
N ILE A 159 15.11 -14.16 7.94
CA ILE A 159 13.77 -14.77 7.94
C ILE A 159 13.89 -16.29 7.87
N THR A 160 12.93 -17.01 8.45
CA THR A 160 12.87 -18.47 8.39
C THR A 160 11.71 -18.89 7.51
N VAL A 161 11.99 -19.67 6.47
CA VAL A 161 11.02 -20.28 5.57
C VAL A 161 11.10 -21.79 5.76
N ASN A 162 10.21 -22.37 6.58
CA ASN A 162 10.21 -23.80 6.89
C ASN A 162 9.74 -24.65 5.71
N ASP A 163 8.64 -24.23 5.08
CA ASP A 163 8.08 -24.84 3.88
C ASP A 163 7.78 -23.75 2.85
N PRO A 164 8.61 -23.58 1.81
CA PRO A 164 8.40 -22.57 0.79
C PRO A 164 7.17 -22.81 -0.08
N ALA A 165 6.64 -24.05 -0.15
CA ALA A 165 5.47 -24.40 -0.94
C ALA A 165 4.16 -24.23 -0.16
N ALA A 166 4.22 -24.02 1.16
CA ALA A 166 3.02 -23.82 1.98
C ALA A 166 2.23 -22.61 1.52
N GLN A 167 0.93 -22.82 1.26
CA GLN A 167 0.00 -21.78 0.82
C GLN A 167 -0.47 -20.93 2.01
N VAL A 168 -0.46 -19.62 1.83
CA VAL A 168 -0.97 -18.66 2.82
C VAL A 168 -2.13 -17.88 2.21
N PRO A 169 -3.37 -18.09 2.69
CA PRO A 169 -4.49 -17.24 2.33
C PRO A 169 -4.36 -15.90 3.07
N LEU A 170 -4.50 -14.80 2.35
CA LEU A 170 -4.29 -13.45 2.84
C LEU A 170 -5.48 -12.55 2.53
N VAL A 171 -5.84 -11.68 3.48
CA VAL A 171 -6.72 -10.52 3.26
C VAL A 171 -6.05 -9.25 3.78
N TYR A 172 -6.25 -8.15 3.06
CA TYR A 172 -5.65 -6.88 3.43
C TYR A 172 -6.48 -6.16 4.49
N ILE A 173 -5.82 -5.51 5.43
CA ILE A 173 -6.49 -4.88 6.58
C ILE A 173 -7.52 -3.82 6.19
N ASP A 174 -7.25 -3.04 5.13
CA ASP A 174 -8.18 -2.00 4.71
C ASP A 174 -9.41 -2.61 3.99
N ASP A 175 -9.27 -3.79 3.35
CA ASP A 175 -10.42 -4.54 2.83
C ASP A 175 -11.27 -5.10 3.99
N VAL A 176 -10.63 -5.54 5.09
CA VAL A 176 -11.34 -5.95 6.32
C VAL A 176 -12.11 -4.78 6.92
N ALA A 177 -11.47 -3.62 7.05
CA ALA A 177 -12.12 -2.42 7.59
C ALA A 177 -13.28 -1.98 6.70
N ALA A 178 -13.12 -1.97 5.39
CA ALA A 178 -14.19 -1.63 4.44
C ALA A 178 -15.39 -2.60 4.55
N GLU A 179 -15.14 -3.90 4.68
CA GLU A 179 -16.20 -4.90 4.85
C GLU A 179 -16.90 -4.74 6.21
N PHE A 180 -16.17 -4.40 7.27
CA PHE A 180 -16.77 -4.12 8.57
C PHE A 180 -17.63 -2.85 8.54
N MET A 181 -17.27 -1.84 7.76
CA MET A 181 -18.13 -0.68 7.50
C MET A 181 -19.42 -1.09 6.78
N ARG A 182 -19.34 -1.99 5.80
CA ARG A 182 -20.51 -2.56 5.12
C ARG A 182 -21.43 -3.33 6.08
N ALA A 183 -20.84 -4.06 7.04
CA ALA A 183 -21.61 -4.73 8.10
C ALA A 183 -22.32 -3.72 9.02
N LEU A 184 -21.66 -2.63 9.39
CA LEU A 184 -22.25 -1.53 10.16
C LEU A 184 -23.45 -0.92 9.46
N GLU A 185 -23.36 -0.74 8.13
CA GLU A 185 -24.42 -0.23 7.27
C GLU A 185 -25.53 -1.25 6.98
N GLY A 186 -25.31 -2.53 7.36
CA GLY A 186 -26.29 -3.61 7.17
C GLY A 186 -26.36 -4.13 5.72
N VAL A 187 -25.37 -3.80 4.87
CA VAL A 187 -25.33 -4.19 3.45
C VAL A 187 -24.42 -5.39 3.14
N SER A 188 -23.69 -5.91 4.13
CA SER A 188 -22.94 -7.16 3.99
C SER A 188 -23.87 -8.35 3.79
N LEU A 189 -23.49 -9.25 2.89
CA LEU A 189 -24.27 -10.44 2.55
C LEU A 189 -23.55 -11.71 3.04
N PRO A 190 -24.25 -12.62 3.74
CA PRO A 190 -23.68 -13.90 4.16
C PRO A 190 -23.61 -14.91 3.02
N ASP A 191 -22.73 -15.92 3.18
CA ASP A 191 -22.71 -17.13 2.38
C ASP A 191 -23.92 -18.06 2.72
N ALA A 192 -23.97 -19.23 2.06
CA ALA A 192 -25.04 -20.22 2.27
C ALA A 192 -25.08 -20.78 3.71
N GLU A 193 -23.95 -20.74 4.43
CA GLU A 193 -23.80 -21.16 5.82
C GLU A 193 -24.04 -20.00 6.81
N GLY A 194 -24.45 -18.83 6.34
CA GLY A 194 -24.69 -17.65 7.18
C GLY A 194 -23.43 -16.94 7.69
N ARG A 195 -22.26 -17.21 7.08
CA ARG A 195 -21.00 -16.55 7.41
C ARG A 195 -20.69 -15.44 6.41
N TYR A 196 -19.90 -14.49 6.84
CA TYR A 196 -19.48 -13.36 6.05
C TYR A 196 -18.01 -13.50 5.65
N ALA A 197 -17.65 -13.03 4.47
CA ALA A 197 -16.28 -13.08 3.94
C ALA A 197 -15.76 -11.69 3.56
N VAL A 198 -14.46 -11.51 3.68
CA VAL A 198 -13.76 -10.34 3.17
C VAL A 198 -13.19 -10.67 1.80
N THR A 199 -13.46 -9.81 0.84
CA THR A 199 -12.96 -9.95 -0.54
C THR A 199 -12.19 -8.69 -0.96
N PRO A 200 -11.12 -8.84 -1.77
CA PRO A 200 -10.56 -10.09 -2.31
C PRO A 200 -9.73 -10.88 -1.28
N GLU A 201 -9.78 -12.23 -1.36
CA GLU A 201 -8.81 -13.11 -0.71
C GLU A 201 -7.69 -13.44 -1.71
N TYR A 202 -6.45 -13.31 -1.28
CA TYR A 202 -5.26 -13.64 -2.05
C TYR A 202 -4.66 -14.95 -1.58
N ARG A 203 -3.96 -15.66 -2.47
CA ARG A 203 -3.21 -16.87 -2.14
C ARG A 203 -1.80 -16.74 -2.70
N ILE A 204 -0.83 -16.99 -1.84
CA ILE A 204 0.59 -16.91 -2.18
C ILE A 204 1.32 -17.99 -1.37
N THR A 205 2.40 -18.56 -1.92
CA THR A 205 3.25 -19.44 -1.12
C THR A 205 4.17 -18.64 -0.20
N VAL A 206 4.62 -19.25 0.90
CA VAL A 206 5.57 -18.61 1.83
C VAL A 206 6.87 -18.24 1.10
N GLY A 207 7.31 -19.10 0.17
CA GLY A 207 8.51 -18.85 -0.65
C GLY A 207 8.34 -17.64 -1.58
N GLU A 208 7.20 -17.55 -2.29
CA GLU A 208 6.90 -16.40 -3.16
C GLU A 208 6.77 -15.10 -2.35
N LEU A 209 6.12 -15.15 -1.17
CA LEU A 209 6.03 -14.01 -0.27
C LEU A 209 7.41 -13.51 0.16
N ALA A 210 8.29 -14.43 0.61
CA ALA A 210 9.65 -14.09 1.02
C ALA A 210 10.45 -13.47 -0.13
N ALA A 211 10.38 -14.07 -1.33
CA ALA A 211 11.05 -13.55 -2.53
C ALA A 211 10.51 -12.17 -2.94
N THR A 212 9.21 -11.96 -2.88
CA THR A 212 8.58 -10.67 -3.23
C THR A 212 9.02 -9.56 -2.29
N LEU A 213 8.98 -9.80 -0.97
CA LEU A 213 9.41 -8.80 0.01
C LEU A 213 10.93 -8.55 -0.05
N GLY A 214 11.73 -9.57 -0.36
CA GLY A 214 13.17 -9.41 -0.61
C GLY A 214 13.44 -8.49 -1.81
N ARG A 215 12.71 -8.70 -2.92
CA ARG A 215 12.80 -7.81 -4.09
C ARG A 215 12.44 -6.35 -3.74
N PHE A 216 11.45 -6.09 -2.91
CA PHE A 216 11.07 -4.71 -2.53
C PHE A 216 12.23 -3.97 -1.84
N ARG A 217 13.01 -4.64 -0.99
CA ARG A 217 14.22 -4.06 -0.40
C ARG A 217 15.23 -3.67 -1.49
N ASP A 218 15.54 -4.62 -2.38
CA ASP A 218 16.55 -4.44 -3.40
C ASP A 218 16.14 -3.38 -4.45
N MET A 219 14.83 -3.30 -4.77
CA MET A 219 14.27 -2.28 -5.66
C MET A 219 14.45 -0.86 -5.12
N ARG A 220 14.29 -0.66 -3.80
CA ARG A 220 14.48 0.66 -3.19
C ARG A 220 15.91 1.19 -3.35
N ASP A 221 16.91 0.32 -3.27
CA ASP A 221 18.32 0.70 -3.44
C ASP A 221 18.64 1.06 -4.90
N ARG A 222 17.82 0.58 -5.84
CA ARG A 222 17.92 0.91 -7.28
C ARG A 222 16.92 1.98 -7.73
N LEU A 223 16.25 2.66 -6.80
CA LEU A 223 15.18 3.63 -7.07
C LEU A 223 14.03 3.06 -7.91
N GLU A 224 13.82 1.75 -7.84
CA GLU A 224 12.74 1.05 -8.57
C GLU A 224 11.43 1.05 -7.78
N CYS A 225 10.31 1.15 -8.49
CA CYS A 225 8.97 0.88 -7.96
C CYS A 225 8.46 -0.45 -8.52
N PRO A 226 7.82 -1.30 -7.70
CA PRO A 226 7.18 -2.51 -8.20
C PRO A 226 5.97 -2.17 -9.07
N ASP A 227 5.55 -3.12 -9.89
CA ASP A 227 4.30 -2.99 -10.64
C ASP A 227 3.11 -2.88 -9.69
N GLN A 228 2.42 -1.73 -9.73
CA GLN A 228 1.25 -1.43 -8.92
C GLN A 228 -0.06 -1.91 -9.56
N SER A 229 -0.03 -2.48 -10.76
CA SER A 229 -1.21 -3.01 -11.45
C SER A 229 -1.69 -4.32 -10.82
N ASP A 230 -0.80 -5.10 -10.20
CA ASP A 230 -1.17 -6.27 -9.40
C ASP A 230 -1.59 -5.86 -7.99
N PRO A 231 -2.87 -6.04 -7.60
CA PRO A 231 -3.38 -5.57 -6.32
C PRO A 231 -2.69 -6.18 -5.10
N LEU A 232 -2.23 -7.45 -5.17
CA LEU A 232 -1.51 -8.07 -4.07
C LEU A 232 -0.12 -7.43 -3.90
N THR A 233 0.60 -7.24 -4.99
CA THR A 233 1.91 -6.58 -4.99
C THR A 233 1.81 -5.17 -4.42
N ALA A 234 0.81 -4.38 -4.85
CA ALA A 234 0.57 -3.03 -4.34
C ALA A 234 0.35 -3.02 -2.81
N LYS A 235 -0.51 -3.91 -2.29
CA LYS A 235 -0.82 -4.03 -0.87
C LYS A 235 0.36 -4.56 -0.04
N LEU A 236 1.12 -5.52 -0.57
CA LEU A 236 2.34 -6.01 0.08
C LEU A 236 3.43 -4.93 0.12
N TYR A 237 3.58 -4.14 -0.94
CA TYR A 237 4.55 -3.05 -0.96
C TYR A 237 4.18 -1.94 0.03
N ALA A 238 2.93 -1.51 0.07
CA ALA A 238 2.44 -0.55 1.07
C ALA A 238 2.66 -1.07 2.50
N THR A 239 2.41 -2.37 2.73
CA THR A 239 2.69 -3.01 4.01
C THR A 239 4.18 -2.99 4.32
N TYR A 240 5.05 -3.40 3.38
CA TYR A 240 6.50 -3.38 3.55
C TYR A 240 7.03 -1.99 3.92
N LEU A 241 6.58 -0.95 3.21
CA LEU A 241 6.96 0.44 3.50
C LEU A 241 6.56 0.87 4.92
N SER A 242 5.43 0.40 5.43
CA SER A 242 4.97 0.73 6.80
C SER A 242 5.84 0.10 7.91
N PHE A 243 6.72 -0.86 7.57
CA PHE A 243 7.67 -1.50 8.48
C PHE A 243 9.09 -0.94 8.39
N LEU A 244 9.34 0.01 7.47
CA LEU A 244 10.65 0.63 7.38
C LEU A 244 10.99 1.37 8.69
N PRO A 245 12.24 1.29 9.16
CA PRO A 245 12.69 2.17 10.23
C PRO A 245 12.71 3.63 9.73
N PRO A 246 12.41 4.63 10.59
CA PRO A 246 12.31 6.04 10.16
C PRO A 246 13.58 6.58 9.49
N GLU A 247 14.75 6.11 9.90
CA GLU A 247 16.05 6.45 9.32
C GLU A 247 16.21 5.99 7.87
N ASP A 248 15.40 5.03 7.44
CA ASP A 248 15.41 4.43 6.10
C ASP A 248 14.36 5.02 5.14
N PHE A 249 13.60 6.03 5.55
CA PHE A 249 12.58 6.63 4.67
C PHE A 249 13.19 7.35 3.46
N ALA A 250 14.40 7.90 3.59
CA ALA A 250 15.10 8.57 2.53
C ALA A 250 16.13 7.67 1.84
N ARG A 251 16.30 7.85 0.53
CA ARG A 251 17.38 7.27 -0.26
C ARG A 251 18.08 8.39 -1.03
N PRO A 252 19.42 8.48 -0.96
CA PRO A 252 20.16 9.46 -1.75
C PRO A 252 20.07 9.13 -3.23
N THR A 253 20.04 10.16 -4.05
CA THR A 253 20.19 10.06 -5.51
C THR A 253 21.60 10.48 -5.91
N VAL A 254 22.05 10.03 -7.09
CA VAL A 254 23.35 10.39 -7.65
C VAL A 254 23.16 11.39 -8.79
N ALA A 255 23.70 12.60 -8.61
CA ALA A 255 23.70 13.60 -9.67
C ALA A 255 24.96 13.44 -10.55
N HIS A 256 24.76 13.23 -11.83
CA HIS A 256 25.83 13.27 -12.85
C HIS A 256 25.99 14.71 -13.32
N ALA A 257 27.00 15.38 -12.82
CA ALA A 257 27.23 16.82 -13.07
C ALA A 257 28.45 17.07 -13.96
N ASP A 258 28.33 18.06 -14.88
CA ASP A 258 29.42 18.59 -15.69
C ASP A 258 29.29 20.12 -15.85
N ALA A 259 30.07 20.73 -16.74
CA ALA A 259 30.03 22.18 -16.98
C ALA A 259 28.65 22.67 -17.48
N ARG A 260 27.83 21.80 -18.03
CA ARG A 260 26.50 22.12 -18.59
C ARG A 260 25.37 22.07 -17.56
N GLY A 261 25.62 21.53 -16.35
CA GLY A 261 24.63 21.33 -15.31
C GLY A 261 24.66 19.91 -14.77
N SER A 262 23.50 19.35 -14.45
CA SER A 262 23.42 17.97 -13.91
C SER A 262 22.25 17.20 -14.50
N PHE A 263 22.35 15.88 -14.37
CA PHE A 263 21.28 14.91 -14.64
C PHE A 263 21.18 13.94 -13.46
N THR A 264 19.98 13.73 -12.95
CA THR A 264 19.71 12.88 -11.78
C THR A 264 18.53 11.97 -12.06
N GLU A 265 18.76 10.67 -11.99
CA GLU A 265 17.67 9.69 -12.01
C GLU A 265 16.96 9.70 -10.67
N LEU A 266 15.63 9.72 -10.68
CA LEU A 266 14.78 9.77 -9.48
C LEU A 266 14.04 8.47 -9.23
N LEU A 267 13.43 7.89 -10.28
CA LEU A 267 12.63 6.68 -10.19
C LEU A 267 12.73 5.85 -11.45
N HIS A 268 12.86 4.55 -11.27
CA HIS A 268 12.68 3.54 -12.31
C HIS A 268 11.32 2.86 -12.11
N LEU A 269 10.47 2.90 -13.14
CA LEU A 269 9.08 2.44 -13.07
C LEU A 269 8.91 1.03 -13.63
N GLY A 270 9.91 0.16 -13.49
CA GLY A 270 9.92 -1.18 -14.08
C GLY A 270 9.81 -1.09 -15.60
N GLY A 271 8.88 -1.83 -16.21
CA GLY A 271 8.65 -1.77 -17.66
C GLY A 271 8.01 -0.47 -18.18
N HIS A 272 7.79 0.53 -17.31
CA HIS A 272 7.11 1.79 -17.64
C HIS A 272 8.06 3.00 -17.67
N GLY A 273 9.37 2.76 -17.79
CA GLY A 273 10.38 3.78 -17.99
C GLY A 273 10.97 4.36 -16.70
N GLN A 274 11.52 5.57 -16.82
CA GLN A 274 12.18 6.27 -15.72
C GLN A 274 11.79 7.74 -15.64
N VAL A 275 11.86 8.28 -14.44
CA VAL A 275 11.72 9.71 -14.15
C VAL A 275 13.09 10.28 -13.72
N SER A 276 13.47 11.40 -14.31
CA SER A 276 14.73 12.07 -14.02
C SER A 276 14.57 13.60 -13.99
N VAL A 277 15.54 14.27 -13.39
CA VAL A 277 15.65 15.74 -13.40
C VAL A 277 16.93 16.14 -14.10
N ASN A 278 16.78 17.09 -15.01
CA ASN A 278 17.88 17.74 -15.68
C ASN A 278 17.97 19.21 -15.26
N VAL A 279 19.15 19.62 -14.79
CA VAL A 279 19.47 21.01 -14.53
C VAL A 279 20.40 21.51 -15.66
N SER A 280 19.96 22.52 -16.39
CA SER A 280 20.78 23.16 -17.44
C SER A 280 21.19 24.54 -16.99
N ARG A 281 22.51 24.84 -17.02
CA ARG A 281 23.03 26.16 -16.73
C ARG A 281 22.56 27.17 -17.77
N PRO A 282 22.65 28.49 -17.49
CA PRO A 282 22.32 29.55 -18.44
C PRO A 282 22.99 29.35 -19.82
N HIS A 283 22.21 29.54 -20.87
CA HIS A 283 22.65 29.50 -22.28
C HIS A 283 23.22 28.14 -22.74
N ILE A 284 22.94 27.07 -22.01
CA ILE A 284 23.39 25.72 -22.38
C ILE A 284 22.30 24.99 -23.19
N THR A 285 22.73 24.38 -24.28
CA THR A 285 21.93 23.44 -25.09
C THR A 285 22.32 22.00 -24.77
N LYS A 286 21.34 21.13 -24.51
CA LYS A 286 21.50 19.70 -24.32
C LYS A 286 20.60 18.94 -25.31
N GLY A 287 20.94 17.67 -25.58
CA GLY A 287 20.24 16.83 -26.58
C GLY A 287 21.08 16.70 -27.85
N GLU A 288 20.63 17.22 -28.98
CA GLU A 288 21.25 17.08 -30.30
C GLU A 288 21.31 15.60 -30.72
N HIS A 289 20.20 14.91 -30.56
CA HIS A 289 20.07 13.50 -30.91
C HIS A 289 18.61 13.12 -31.19
N TRP A 290 18.41 11.95 -31.76
CA TRP A 290 17.11 11.33 -31.95
C TRP A 290 17.09 9.87 -31.53
N HIS A 291 15.90 9.26 -31.47
CA HIS A 291 15.64 7.89 -31.04
C HIS A 291 14.85 7.11 -32.08
N HIS A 292 15.05 5.78 -32.14
CA HIS A 292 14.24 4.89 -32.98
C HIS A 292 12.91 4.55 -32.33
N THR A 293 12.92 4.18 -31.03
CA THR A 293 11.76 3.70 -30.29
C THR A 293 11.52 4.47 -29.00
N LYS A 294 12.59 4.95 -28.40
CA LYS A 294 12.51 5.72 -27.16
C LYS A 294 11.75 7.03 -27.41
N HIS A 295 10.82 7.31 -26.52
CA HIS A 295 10.08 8.56 -26.51
C HIS A 295 10.08 9.13 -25.09
N GLU A 296 9.99 10.45 -25.01
CA GLU A 296 10.16 11.17 -23.73
C GLU A 296 9.09 12.24 -23.58
N LYS A 297 8.93 12.70 -22.36
CA LYS A 297 8.13 13.89 -22.00
C LYS A 297 8.97 14.82 -21.16
N PHE A 298 9.01 16.09 -21.56
CA PHE A 298 9.76 17.13 -20.83
C PHE A 298 8.80 18.16 -20.25
N VAL A 299 9.05 18.57 -19.02
CA VAL A 299 8.33 19.66 -18.35
C VAL A 299 9.36 20.59 -17.68
N VAL A 300 9.44 21.83 -18.11
CA VAL A 300 10.25 22.83 -17.42
C VAL A 300 9.52 23.29 -16.18
N LEU A 301 10.16 23.10 -15.01
CA LEU A 301 9.60 23.44 -13.70
C LEU A 301 10.12 24.79 -13.18
N SER A 302 11.32 25.22 -13.62
CA SER A 302 11.93 26.49 -13.24
C SER A 302 12.84 26.99 -14.38
N GLY A 303 12.97 28.30 -14.53
CA GLY A 303 13.69 28.92 -15.64
C GLY A 303 12.87 28.98 -16.91
N GLU A 304 13.51 29.29 -18.01
CA GLU A 304 12.90 29.42 -19.34
C GLU A 304 13.83 28.88 -20.43
N GLY A 305 13.24 28.39 -21.51
CA GLY A 305 14.01 27.77 -22.58
C GLY A 305 13.23 27.54 -23.87
N VAL A 306 13.90 26.86 -24.79
CA VAL A 306 13.31 26.42 -26.06
C VAL A 306 13.63 24.96 -26.31
N ILE A 307 12.62 24.15 -26.63
CA ILE A 307 12.77 22.81 -27.14
C ILE A 307 12.60 22.86 -28.66
N ARG A 308 13.56 22.30 -29.38
CA ARG A 308 13.51 22.27 -30.87
C ARG A 308 13.53 20.86 -31.39
N PHE A 309 12.89 20.68 -32.54
CA PHE A 309 12.76 19.39 -33.22
C PHE A 309 13.04 19.57 -34.71
N ARG A 310 13.63 18.55 -35.34
CA ARG A 310 13.78 18.43 -36.78
C ARG A 310 13.72 16.96 -37.20
N LYS A 311 13.07 16.63 -38.30
CA LYS A 311 13.20 15.29 -38.89
C LYS A 311 14.56 15.13 -39.54
N PRO A 312 15.27 14.01 -39.39
CA PRO A 312 16.46 13.71 -40.18
C PRO A 312 16.18 13.86 -41.69
N GLY A 313 17.04 14.60 -42.38
CA GLY A 313 16.88 14.88 -43.82
C GLY A 313 15.88 15.99 -44.15
N ASP A 314 15.24 16.64 -43.20
CA ASP A 314 14.37 17.80 -43.39
C ASP A 314 15.11 19.07 -42.89
N ALA A 315 14.86 20.20 -43.54
CA ALA A 315 15.42 21.51 -43.11
C ALA A 315 14.51 22.25 -42.11
N THR A 316 13.27 21.83 -41.94
CA THR A 316 12.27 22.50 -41.10
C THR A 316 12.53 22.28 -39.63
N VAL A 317 12.81 23.34 -38.86
CA VAL A 317 12.95 23.30 -37.39
C VAL A 317 11.66 23.76 -36.72
N ILE A 318 11.10 22.90 -35.87
CA ILE A 318 9.94 23.20 -35.03
C ILE A 318 10.46 23.65 -33.64
N SER A 319 9.88 24.69 -33.07
CA SER A 319 10.33 25.23 -31.78
C SER A 319 9.17 25.46 -30.81
N TYR A 320 9.34 25.04 -29.54
CA TYR A 320 8.43 25.29 -28.44
C TYR A 320 9.14 26.13 -27.37
N ARG A 321 8.60 27.29 -27.04
CA ARG A 321 9.03 28.05 -25.88
C ARG A 321 8.46 27.42 -24.63
N VAL A 322 9.26 27.21 -23.60
CA VAL A 322 8.94 26.55 -22.35
C VAL A 322 9.38 27.39 -21.17
N SER A 323 8.59 27.34 -20.08
CA SER A 323 8.88 28.14 -18.88
C SER A 323 8.28 27.47 -17.63
N GLY A 324 8.98 27.58 -16.51
CA GLY A 324 8.47 27.20 -15.19
C GLY A 324 7.32 28.08 -14.69
N GLY A 325 7.18 29.32 -15.25
CA GLY A 325 6.05 30.19 -14.94
C GLY A 325 4.71 29.74 -15.58
N ALA A 326 4.78 28.92 -16.63
CA ALA A 326 3.64 28.31 -17.31
C ALA A 326 4.03 26.90 -17.79
N PRO A 327 4.12 25.91 -16.87
CA PRO A 327 4.59 24.57 -17.23
C PRO A 327 3.67 23.90 -18.25
N GLN A 328 4.26 23.27 -19.25
CA GLN A 328 3.57 22.47 -20.26
C GLN A 328 4.35 21.18 -20.50
N VAL A 329 3.63 20.10 -20.80
CA VAL A 329 4.23 18.83 -21.18
C VAL A 329 4.56 18.88 -22.67
N VAL A 330 5.82 18.68 -23.03
CA VAL A 330 6.26 18.57 -24.41
C VAL A 330 6.64 17.12 -24.69
N ASP A 331 5.94 16.49 -25.62
CA ASP A 331 6.27 15.15 -26.11
C ASP A 331 7.49 15.20 -27.04
N ILE A 332 8.42 14.28 -26.82
CA ILE A 332 9.60 14.06 -27.63
C ILE A 332 9.37 12.77 -28.43
N PRO A 333 8.86 12.85 -29.66
CA PRO A 333 8.52 11.67 -30.44
C PRO A 333 9.77 11.01 -31.05
N PRO A 334 9.76 9.68 -31.26
CA PRO A 334 10.80 8.99 -32.05
C PRO A 334 10.92 9.58 -33.45
N GLY A 335 12.12 9.48 -34.03
CA GLY A 335 12.36 9.92 -35.40
C GLY A 335 12.50 11.44 -35.57
N TYR A 336 12.55 12.21 -34.47
CA TYR A 336 12.89 13.62 -34.49
C TYR A 336 14.19 13.87 -33.72
N THR A 337 15.20 14.49 -34.37
CA THR A 337 16.30 15.06 -33.60
C THR A 337 15.78 16.24 -32.78
N HIS A 338 16.18 16.29 -31.52
CA HIS A 338 15.70 17.29 -30.59
C HIS A 338 16.83 17.84 -29.70
N ASN A 339 16.60 19.04 -29.19
CA ASN A 339 17.40 19.64 -28.14
C ASN A 339 16.52 20.46 -27.21
N ILE A 340 17.09 20.80 -26.03
CA ILE A 340 16.54 21.78 -25.11
C ILE A 340 17.62 22.77 -24.78
N GLU A 341 17.34 24.06 -24.95
CA GLU A 341 18.22 25.18 -24.62
C GLU A 341 17.66 25.99 -23.48
N ASN A 342 18.47 26.24 -22.46
CA ASN A 342 18.19 27.24 -21.45
C ASN A 342 18.49 28.64 -22.04
N THR A 343 17.45 29.43 -22.24
CA THR A 343 17.58 30.81 -22.82
C THR A 343 17.60 31.89 -21.74
N GLY A 344 17.45 31.54 -20.47
CA GLY A 344 17.47 32.44 -19.34
C GLY A 344 18.85 32.59 -18.71
N ASP A 345 18.95 33.50 -17.74
CA ASP A 345 20.17 33.85 -16.99
C ASP A 345 20.31 33.05 -15.68
N THR A 346 19.38 32.15 -15.38
CA THR A 346 19.39 31.26 -14.22
C THR A 346 19.34 29.81 -14.65
N ASP A 347 19.64 28.88 -13.74
CA ASP A 347 19.52 27.45 -14.00
C ASP A 347 18.08 27.08 -14.38
N MET A 348 17.93 26.30 -15.44
CA MET A 348 16.65 25.73 -15.86
C MET A 348 16.52 24.31 -15.36
N ILE A 349 15.40 24.01 -14.67
CA ILE A 349 15.09 22.69 -14.13
C ILE A 349 13.99 22.05 -14.98
N THR A 350 14.31 20.89 -15.56
CA THR A 350 13.42 20.11 -16.40
C THR A 350 13.17 18.75 -15.77
N LEU A 351 11.88 18.41 -15.52
CA LEU A 351 11.46 17.05 -15.22
C LEU A 351 11.33 16.30 -16.54
N MET A 352 11.87 15.10 -16.57
CA MET A 352 11.90 14.24 -17.76
C MET A 352 11.33 12.86 -17.41
N TRP A 353 10.48 12.33 -18.27
CA TRP A 353 10.09 10.92 -18.27
C TRP A 353 10.52 10.31 -19.60
N ALA A 354 11.07 9.09 -19.54
CA ALA A 354 11.36 8.28 -20.73
C ALA A 354 10.66 6.94 -20.58
N ASN A 355 10.14 6.36 -21.69
CA ASN A 355 9.42 5.08 -21.68
C ASN A 355 10.27 3.87 -21.30
N GLU A 356 11.58 4.02 -21.31
CA GLU A 356 12.56 2.98 -20.95
C GLU A 356 13.69 3.56 -20.10
N CYS A 357 14.29 2.73 -19.24
CA CYS A 357 15.47 3.09 -18.50
C CYS A 357 16.70 3.14 -19.44
N PHE A 358 17.66 4.02 -19.11
CA PHE A 358 18.88 4.09 -19.88
C PHE A 358 19.69 2.78 -19.77
N ASP A 359 19.99 2.16 -20.92
CA ASP A 359 20.86 1.01 -21.04
C ASP A 359 22.11 1.38 -21.86
N PRO A 360 23.29 1.44 -21.24
CA PRO A 360 24.51 1.78 -21.95
C PRO A 360 24.89 0.77 -23.06
N ALA A 361 24.38 -0.46 -23.01
CA ALA A 361 24.60 -1.48 -24.05
C ALA A 361 23.67 -1.25 -25.27
N ARG A 362 22.53 -0.56 -25.08
CA ARG A 362 21.54 -0.23 -26.14
C ARG A 362 20.96 1.16 -25.92
N PRO A 363 21.76 2.21 -26.08
CA PRO A 363 21.34 3.56 -25.65
C PRO A 363 20.21 4.17 -26.49
N ASP A 364 19.86 3.62 -27.65
CA ASP A 364 18.90 4.17 -28.62
C ASP A 364 19.02 5.72 -28.76
N THR A 365 20.24 6.21 -28.85
CA THR A 365 20.55 7.65 -28.92
C THR A 365 21.50 7.92 -30.06
N ILE A 366 20.96 8.50 -31.14
CA ILE A 366 21.71 8.77 -32.36
C ILE A 366 21.97 10.29 -32.46
N ARG A 367 23.26 10.70 -32.38
CA ARG A 367 23.64 12.08 -32.44
C ARG A 367 23.37 12.71 -33.82
N LEU A 368 22.61 13.79 -33.83
CA LEU A 368 22.31 14.59 -35.00
C LEU A 368 21.92 16.01 -34.55
N PRO A 369 22.64 17.08 -34.96
CA PRO A 369 22.23 18.43 -34.60
C PRO A 369 20.84 18.78 -35.10
N VAL A 370 20.08 19.54 -34.30
CA VAL A 370 18.77 20.06 -34.70
C VAL A 370 18.91 21.11 -35.80
N GLN A 371 19.93 21.95 -35.74
CA GLN A 371 20.20 22.87 -36.84
C GLN A 371 20.74 22.10 -38.03
N PRO A 372 20.13 22.23 -39.21
CA PRO A 372 20.57 21.53 -40.41
C PRO A 372 22.00 21.99 -40.82
N SER A 373 22.79 21.05 -41.35
CA SER A 373 24.05 21.40 -41.97
C SER A 373 23.83 22.26 -43.23
N LYS A 374 24.88 22.94 -43.68
CA LYS A 374 24.81 23.75 -44.91
C LYS A 374 24.46 22.90 -46.15
N GLU A 375 24.66 21.59 -46.10
CA GLU A 375 24.32 20.66 -47.21
C GLU A 375 22.84 20.22 -47.12
N GLU A 376 22.28 20.04 -45.91
CA GLU A 376 20.86 19.72 -45.69
C GLU A 376 19.93 20.92 -45.86
N ALA A 377 20.47 22.14 -45.87
CA ALA A 377 19.73 23.39 -46.06
C ALA A 377 19.59 23.81 -47.53
N LYS A 378 20.16 23.05 -48.48
CA LYS A 378 20.03 23.22 -49.91
C LYS A 378 19.01 22.26 -50.48
#